data_f63a25739c10d2bca0a510d7bbad05d6
#
_entry.id   f63a25739c10d2bca0a510d7bbad05d6
#
_cell.length_a   1.000
_cell.length_b   1.000
_cell.length_c   1.000
_cell.angle_alpha   90.00
_cell.angle_beta   90.00
_cell.angle_gamma   90.00
#
_symmetry.space_group_name_H-M   'P 1'
#
loop_
_entity.id
_entity.type
_entity.pdbx_description
1 polymer ?
#
loop_
_entity_poly.entity_id
_entity_poly.type
_entity_poly.pdbx_seq_one_letter_code
_entity_poly.pdbx_strand_id
1 'polypeptide(L)'
;MSQDSRGEADDAPRTEGDLTKTGMSLRHDREWDYELDRIVDAVAERDAETVGLQFPEGLKRRGPRVADDLRSELPDDVNVMISGQPCYGACDLDTYLMRRTDVFVHFGHSPMKESDKIIYVPLFSNVDVFPIMERAVDEQLAPAAEDEDVGLVTTAQHMNKFDEMRSWLEERGYTV
;
A
#
# COMPACT_ATOMS: atom_id res chain seq x y z
N MET A 1 5.17 -62.46 12.09
CA MET A 1 5.42 -61.52 13.19
C MET A 1 5.99 -60.27 12.59
N SER A 2 5.14 -59.33 12.22
CA SER A 2 5.50 -58.01 11.68
C SER A 2 4.85 -56.98 12.59
N GLN A 3 5.66 -56.20 13.28
CA GLN A 3 5.22 -55.12 14.11
C GLN A 3 5.10 -53.85 13.28
N ASP A 4 3.91 -53.36 13.21
CA ASP A 4 3.50 -52.10 12.61
C ASP A 4 3.76 -50.98 13.65
N SER A 5 4.75 -50.14 13.43
CA SER A 5 5.02 -48.96 14.25
C SER A 5 4.47 -47.72 13.53
N ARG A 6 3.20 -47.40 13.81
CA ARG A 6 2.62 -46.12 13.45
C ARG A 6 3.19 -45.04 14.41
N GLY A 7 3.96 -44.14 13.84
CA GLY A 7 4.42 -42.94 14.51
C GLY A 7 3.23 -42.04 14.88
N GLU A 8 3.09 -41.75 16.16
CA GLU A 8 2.21 -40.72 16.68
C GLU A 8 2.68 -39.36 16.17
N ALA A 9 1.80 -38.68 15.43
CA ALA A 9 1.99 -37.30 15.09
C ALA A 9 1.79 -36.45 16.37
N ASP A 10 2.85 -35.79 16.75
CA ASP A 10 2.91 -34.85 17.88
C ASP A 10 2.00 -33.62 17.56
N ASP A 11 0.78 -33.67 18.08
CA ASP A 11 -0.21 -32.58 17.99
C ASP A 11 0.10 -31.55 19.10
N ALA A 12 1.19 -30.81 18.92
CA ALA A 12 1.50 -29.68 19.78
C ALA A 12 0.43 -28.57 19.57
N PRO A 13 -0.21 -28.08 20.62
CA PRO A 13 -1.19 -27.00 20.49
C PRO A 13 -0.49 -25.76 19.93
N ARG A 14 -0.97 -25.28 18.80
CA ARG A 14 -0.58 -23.95 18.26
C ARG A 14 -1.00 -22.92 19.28
N THR A 15 -0.04 -22.42 20.03
CA THR A 15 -0.25 -21.24 20.86
C THR A 15 -0.73 -20.12 19.96
N GLU A 16 -1.94 -19.62 20.23
CA GLU A 16 -2.42 -18.36 19.70
C GLU A 16 -1.43 -17.28 20.13
N GLY A 17 -0.46 -17.02 19.25
CA GLY A 17 0.50 -15.93 19.41
C GLY A 17 -0.28 -14.64 19.39
N ASP A 18 -0.18 -13.93 20.49
CA ASP A 18 -0.70 -12.59 20.73
C ASP A 18 -0.41 -11.65 19.54
N LEU A 19 -1.38 -11.52 18.62
CA LEU A 19 -1.33 -10.60 17.47
C LEU A 19 -1.58 -9.13 17.89
N THR A 20 -1.72 -8.87 19.19
CA THR A 20 -2.13 -7.55 19.70
C THR A 20 -0.99 -6.67 20.21
N LYS A 21 0.28 -7.10 20.07
CA LYS A 21 1.42 -6.32 20.58
C LYS A 21 2.54 -6.12 19.57
N THR A 22 2.28 -5.34 18.54
CA THR A 22 3.33 -4.54 17.94
C THR A 22 2.76 -3.14 17.70
N GLY A 23 2.79 -2.32 18.74
CA GLY A 23 2.35 -0.94 18.73
C GLY A 23 3.30 -0.03 17.93
N MET A 24 3.50 -0.34 16.66
CA MET A 24 4.16 0.55 15.71
C MET A 24 3.07 1.09 14.79
N SER A 25 2.78 2.39 14.91
CA SER A 25 1.88 3.11 14.03
C SER A 25 2.26 2.87 12.57
N LEU A 26 1.28 2.74 11.68
CA LEU A 26 1.49 2.64 10.23
C LEU A 26 2.08 3.90 9.61
N ARG A 27 2.17 5.02 10.35
CA ARG A 27 2.97 6.20 9.94
C ARG A 27 4.42 5.84 9.61
N HIS A 28 4.92 4.71 10.12
CA HIS A 28 6.26 4.18 9.88
C HIS A 28 6.20 2.77 9.27
N ASP A 29 5.15 2.47 8.48
CA ASP A 29 5.13 1.23 7.70
C ASP A 29 6.32 1.24 6.75
N ARG A 30 7.15 0.18 6.79
CA ARG A 30 8.36 0.08 5.98
C ARG A 30 8.08 -0.21 4.52
N GLU A 31 6.86 -0.64 4.20
CA GLU A 31 6.49 -1.07 2.86
C GLU A 31 5.63 -0.04 2.12
N TRP A 32 4.70 0.63 2.83
CA TRP A 32 3.67 1.46 2.18
C TRP A 32 3.43 2.78 2.91
N ASP A 33 3.19 3.83 2.14
CA ASP A 33 2.69 5.10 2.64
C ASP A 33 1.15 5.15 2.48
N TYR A 34 0.44 5.22 3.61
CA TYR A 34 -1.02 5.27 3.65
C TYR A 34 -1.57 6.70 3.69
N GLU A 35 -0.71 7.71 3.70
CA GLU A 35 -1.08 9.13 3.73
C GLU A 35 -2.14 9.45 4.82
N LEU A 36 -1.98 8.91 6.03
CA LEU A 36 -2.99 9.03 7.09
C LEU A 36 -3.28 10.48 7.46
N ASP A 37 -2.26 11.34 7.52
CA ASP A 37 -2.43 12.77 7.81
C ASP A 37 -3.37 13.44 6.82
N ARG A 38 -3.20 13.15 5.52
CA ARG A 38 -4.06 13.69 4.46
C ARG A 38 -5.51 13.23 4.59
N ILE A 39 -5.73 12.01 5.07
CA ILE A 39 -7.09 11.49 5.31
C ILE A 39 -7.70 12.20 6.51
N VAL A 40 -6.96 12.37 7.60
CA VAL A 40 -7.39 13.08 8.81
C VAL A 40 -7.76 14.54 8.48
N ASP A 41 -6.89 15.23 7.76
CA ASP A 41 -7.13 16.61 7.32
C ASP A 41 -8.42 16.71 6.48
N ALA A 42 -8.61 15.79 5.53
CA ALA A 42 -9.80 15.78 4.69
C ALA A 42 -11.09 15.45 5.43
N VAL A 43 -11.03 14.67 6.50
CA VAL A 43 -12.17 14.40 7.40
C VAL A 43 -12.53 15.66 8.15
N ALA A 44 -11.53 16.36 8.72
CA ALA A 44 -11.73 17.60 9.44
C ALA A 44 -12.26 18.74 8.54
N GLU A 45 -11.70 18.91 7.33
CA GLU A 45 -12.13 19.94 6.38
C GLU A 45 -13.57 19.78 5.91
N ARG A 46 -14.09 18.54 5.90
CA ARG A 46 -15.45 18.23 5.44
C ARG A 46 -16.44 18.05 6.58
N ASP A 47 -16.01 18.21 7.82
CA ASP A 47 -16.84 17.92 9.01
C ASP A 47 -17.51 16.54 8.89
N ALA A 48 -16.70 15.53 8.47
CA ALA A 48 -17.21 14.22 8.10
C ALA A 48 -17.41 13.34 9.33
N GLU A 49 -18.60 12.74 9.45
CA GLU A 49 -18.95 11.80 10.53
C GLU A 49 -18.66 10.34 10.16
N THR A 50 -18.46 10.07 8.86
CA THR A 50 -18.30 8.70 8.36
C THR A 50 -17.21 8.60 7.30
N VAL A 51 -16.30 7.62 7.48
CA VAL A 51 -15.19 7.33 6.57
C VAL A 51 -15.28 5.89 6.08
N GLY A 52 -15.28 5.70 4.77
CA GLY A 52 -15.21 4.40 4.13
C GLY A 52 -13.82 4.12 3.59
N LEU A 53 -13.25 2.97 3.90
CA LEU A 53 -11.93 2.53 3.44
C LEU A 53 -12.08 1.36 2.47
N GLN A 54 -11.50 1.47 1.28
CA GLN A 54 -11.44 0.37 0.32
C GLN A 54 -9.98 0.09 -0.07
N PHE A 55 -9.57 -1.17 0.08
CA PHE A 55 -8.21 -1.62 -0.19
C PHE A 55 -8.15 -2.54 -1.39
N PRO A 56 -7.02 -2.53 -2.15
CA PRO A 56 -6.73 -3.59 -3.11
C PRO A 56 -6.75 -4.96 -2.42
N GLU A 57 -7.16 -6.00 -3.14
CA GLU A 57 -7.33 -7.34 -2.55
C GLU A 57 -6.07 -7.83 -1.83
N GLY A 58 -4.87 -7.56 -2.38
CA GLY A 58 -3.59 -7.93 -1.77
C GLY A 58 -3.28 -7.25 -0.43
N LEU A 59 -3.89 -6.09 -0.16
CA LEU A 59 -3.65 -5.29 1.06
C LEU A 59 -4.84 -5.26 2.02
N LYS A 60 -5.95 -5.90 1.67
CA LYS A 60 -7.18 -5.90 2.50
C LYS A 60 -6.94 -6.38 3.94
N ARG A 61 -6.01 -7.32 4.14
CA ARG A 61 -5.63 -7.80 5.48
C ARG A 61 -5.03 -6.73 6.38
N ARG A 62 -4.51 -5.64 5.81
CA ARG A 62 -3.99 -4.48 6.56
C ARG A 62 -5.08 -3.49 6.94
N GLY A 63 -6.26 -3.59 6.33
CA GLY A 63 -7.39 -2.69 6.54
C GLY A 63 -7.78 -2.47 8.01
N PRO A 64 -7.92 -3.51 8.85
CA PRO A 64 -8.24 -3.33 10.26
C PRO A 64 -7.23 -2.45 11.00
N ARG A 65 -5.93 -2.65 10.75
CA ARG A 65 -4.87 -1.86 11.37
C ARG A 65 -4.88 -0.41 10.90
N VAL A 66 -5.06 -0.17 9.60
CA VAL A 66 -5.21 1.20 9.05
C VAL A 66 -6.41 1.90 9.68
N ALA A 67 -7.53 1.18 9.82
CA ALA A 67 -8.73 1.73 10.46
C ALA A 67 -8.50 2.05 11.94
N ASP A 68 -7.75 1.23 12.68
CA ASP A 68 -7.45 1.47 14.08
C ASP A 68 -6.51 2.66 14.26
N ASP A 69 -5.50 2.79 13.42
CA ASP A 69 -4.59 3.95 13.41
C ASP A 69 -5.38 5.24 13.08
N LEU A 70 -6.26 5.21 12.07
CA LEU A 70 -7.13 6.36 11.77
C LEU A 70 -8.07 6.71 12.93
N ARG A 71 -8.71 5.73 13.55
CA ARG A 71 -9.58 5.97 14.72
C ARG A 71 -8.86 6.63 15.88
N SER A 72 -7.56 6.31 16.05
CA SER A 72 -6.75 6.93 17.12
C SER A 72 -6.45 8.41 16.89
N GLU A 73 -6.64 8.91 15.67
CA GLU A 73 -6.34 10.28 15.27
C GLU A 73 -7.59 11.10 14.93
N LEU A 74 -8.71 10.43 14.70
CA LEU A 74 -10.00 11.05 14.43
C LEU A 74 -10.78 11.30 15.73
N PRO A 75 -11.73 12.24 15.73
CA PRO A 75 -12.70 12.39 16.82
C PRO A 75 -13.46 11.07 17.10
N ASP A 76 -13.81 10.82 18.36
CA ASP A 76 -14.47 9.58 18.82
C ASP A 76 -15.83 9.31 18.16
N ASP A 77 -16.48 10.33 17.63
CA ASP A 77 -17.77 10.27 16.94
C ASP A 77 -17.66 9.94 15.43
N VAL A 78 -16.46 9.95 14.88
CA VAL A 78 -16.23 9.59 13.48
C VAL A 78 -16.22 8.06 13.31
N ASN A 79 -17.14 7.56 12.51
CA ASN A 79 -17.26 6.13 12.23
C ASN A 79 -16.42 5.70 11.03
N VAL A 80 -15.45 4.80 11.24
CA VAL A 80 -14.57 4.25 10.19
C VAL A 80 -15.04 2.85 9.80
N MET A 81 -15.39 2.68 8.53
CA MET A 81 -15.89 1.44 7.92
C MET A 81 -14.92 0.90 6.88
N ILE A 82 -14.80 -0.42 6.76
CA ILE A 82 -13.94 -1.07 5.77
C ILE A 82 -14.81 -1.81 4.76
N SER A 83 -14.53 -1.61 3.45
CA SER A 83 -15.18 -2.38 2.39
C SER A 83 -14.79 -3.85 2.43
N GLY A 84 -15.79 -4.72 2.41
CA GLY A 84 -15.62 -6.15 2.22
C GLY A 84 -15.60 -6.58 0.75
N GLN A 85 -15.93 -5.68 -0.19
CA GLN A 85 -16.01 -6.00 -1.61
C GLN A 85 -14.63 -6.28 -2.21
N PRO A 86 -14.51 -7.22 -3.17
CA PRO A 86 -13.28 -7.40 -3.94
C PRO A 86 -12.87 -6.10 -4.64
N CYS A 87 -11.57 -5.83 -4.72
CA CYS A 87 -11.03 -4.67 -5.40
C CYS A 87 -9.70 -5.03 -6.08
N TYR A 88 -9.74 -5.12 -7.41
CA TYR A 88 -8.61 -5.46 -8.26
C TYR A 88 -8.17 -4.31 -9.17
N GLY A 89 -8.94 -3.25 -9.24
CA GLY A 89 -8.66 -2.09 -10.07
C GLY A 89 -9.44 -0.84 -9.65
N ALA A 90 -9.08 0.30 -10.22
CA ALA A 90 -9.72 1.59 -9.97
C ALA A 90 -11.21 1.64 -10.36
N CYS A 91 -11.68 0.70 -11.20
CA CYS A 91 -13.09 0.55 -11.59
C CYS A 91 -13.93 -0.21 -10.55
N ASP A 92 -13.31 -0.89 -9.58
CA ASP A 92 -14.00 -1.72 -8.58
C ASP A 92 -14.44 -0.91 -7.35
N LEU A 93 -14.90 0.33 -7.56
CA LEU A 93 -15.37 1.17 -6.45
C LEU A 93 -16.58 0.55 -5.75
N ASP A 94 -16.49 0.38 -4.42
CA ASP A 94 -17.63 0.01 -3.59
C ASP A 94 -18.63 1.16 -3.51
N THR A 95 -19.51 1.24 -4.51
CA THR A 95 -20.51 2.31 -4.61
C THR A 95 -21.56 2.24 -3.52
N TYR A 96 -21.72 1.08 -2.86
CA TYR A 96 -22.64 0.95 -1.73
C TYR A 96 -22.06 1.62 -0.49
N LEU A 97 -20.80 1.33 -0.14
CA LEU A 97 -20.11 1.97 0.97
C LEU A 97 -19.91 3.47 0.69
N MET A 98 -19.50 3.84 -0.53
CA MET A 98 -19.31 5.22 -0.95
C MET A 98 -20.56 6.09 -0.76
N ARG A 99 -21.77 5.55 -0.96
CA ARG A 99 -23.02 6.30 -0.73
C ARG A 99 -23.36 6.47 0.74
N ARG A 100 -22.77 5.69 1.63
CA ARG A 100 -23.05 5.66 3.06
C ARG A 100 -22.02 6.40 3.89
N THR A 101 -21.00 6.93 3.25
CA THR A 101 -19.89 7.64 3.90
C THR A 101 -19.77 9.06 3.37
N ASP A 102 -19.29 9.97 4.19
CA ASP A 102 -19.03 11.36 3.82
C ASP A 102 -17.70 11.46 3.10
N VAL A 103 -16.70 10.72 3.57
CA VAL A 103 -15.39 10.52 2.93
C VAL A 103 -15.22 9.06 2.54
N PHE A 104 -14.77 8.81 1.32
CA PHE A 104 -14.45 7.47 0.82
C PHE A 104 -13.01 7.42 0.35
N VAL A 105 -12.19 6.59 0.99
CA VAL A 105 -10.76 6.44 0.69
C VAL A 105 -10.56 5.19 -0.16
N HIS A 106 -10.02 5.37 -1.36
CA HIS A 106 -9.69 4.29 -2.28
C HIS A 106 -8.19 4.14 -2.41
N PHE A 107 -7.64 3.06 -1.87
CA PHE A 107 -6.21 2.80 -1.81
C PHE A 107 -5.69 2.05 -3.03
N GLY A 108 -4.45 2.35 -3.42
CA GLY A 108 -3.62 1.54 -4.32
C GLY A 108 -3.90 1.68 -5.82
N HIS A 109 -4.82 2.56 -6.22
CA HIS A 109 -5.15 2.76 -7.62
C HIS A 109 -5.18 4.24 -8.00
N SER A 110 -4.89 4.51 -9.28
CA SER A 110 -4.99 5.86 -9.84
C SER A 110 -6.46 6.31 -9.95
N PRO A 111 -6.74 7.63 -9.86
CA PRO A 111 -8.08 8.16 -10.00
C PRO A 111 -8.71 7.79 -11.36
N MET A 112 -9.92 7.20 -11.34
CA MET A 112 -10.73 6.96 -12.54
C MET A 112 -12.07 7.70 -12.51
N LYS A 113 -12.52 8.10 -11.33
CA LYS A 113 -13.80 8.80 -11.16
C LYS A 113 -13.55 10.05 -10.33
N GLU A 114 -13.94 11.19 -10.86
CA GLU A 114 -13.95 12.44 -10.12
C GLU A 114 -15.16 12.47 -9.16
N SER A 115 -14.88 12.76 -7.90
CA SER A 115 -15.91 12.96 -6.88
C SER A 115 -15.26 13.63 -5.67
N ASP A 116 -15.90 14.66 -5.13
CA ASP A 116 -15.44 15.35 -3.94
C ASP A 116 -15.40 14.45 -2.68
N LYS A 117 -16.12 13.32 -2.73
CA LYS A 117 -16.11 12.32 -1.66
C LYS A 117 -14.90 11.39 -1.69
N ILE A 118 -14.28 11.18 -2.85
CA ILE A 118 -13.24 10.15 -3.00
C ILE A 118 -11.86 10.74 -2.76
N ILE A 119 -11.12 10.13 -1.87
CA ILE A 119 -9.69 10.34 -1.69
C ILE A 119 -8.98 9.12 -2.28
N TYR A 120 -8.22 9.33 -3.33
CA TYR A 120 -7.35 8.30 -3.88
C TYR A 120 -5.99 8.37 -3.20
N VAL A 121 -5.57 7.26 -2.59
CA VAL A 121 -4.25 7.10 -1.99
C VAL A 121 -3.47 6.09 -2.84
N PRO A 122 -2.42 6.52 -3.55
CA PRO A 122 -1.69 5.66 -4.50
C PRO A 122 -1.00 4.47 -3.83
N LEU A 123 -0.74 4.51 -2.53
CA LEU A 123 0.08 3.55 -1.79
C LEU A 123 1.49 3.46 -2.39
N PHE A 124 2.25 4.52 -2.24
CA PHE A 124 3.64 4.51 -2.66
C PHE A 124 4.46 3.53 -1.81
N SER A 125 5.34 2.80 -2.50
CA SER A 125 6.24 1.84 -1.86
C SER A 125 7.43 2.56 -1.23
N ASN A 126 7.72 2.22 0.02
CA ASN A 126 8.91 2.71 0.74
C ASN A 126 10.16 1.84 0.49
N VAL A 127 10.06 0.83 -0.37
CA VAL A 127 11.19 -0.02 -0.73
C VAL A 127 12.26 0.81 -1.44
N ASP A 128 13.52 0.66 -1.01
CA ASP A 128 14.66 1.24 -1.71
C ASP A 128 14.90 0.52 -3.04
N VAL A 129 14.77 1.27 -4.15
CA VAL A 129 14.91 0.73 -5.51
C VAL A 129 16.35 0.80 -6.05
N PHE A 130 17.21 1.63 -5.44
CA PHE A 130 18.54 1.91 -5.98
C PHE A 130 19.47 0.69 -5.98
N PRO A 131 19.49 -0.19 -4.99
CA PRO A 131 20.33 -1.40 -5.05
C PRO A 131 19.98 -2.33 -6.23
N ILE A 132 18.70 -2.36 -6.62
CA ILE A 132 18.26 -3.13 -7.79
C ILE A 132 18.67 -2.43 -9.08
N MET A 133 18.53 -1.11 -9.13
CA MET A 133 18.95 -0.30 -10.28
C MET A 133 20.46 -0.39 -10.50
N GLU A 134 21.27 -0.29 -9.45
CA GLU A 134 22.73 -0.41 -9.51
C GLU A 134 23.14 -1.75 -10.12
N ARG A 135 22.55 -2.82 -9.63
CA ARG A 135 22.82 -4.16 -10.17
C ARG A 135 22.36 -4.30 -11.63
N ALA A 136 21.21 -3.73 -12.02
CA ALA A 136 20.72 -3.76 -13.39
C ALA A 136 21.63 -2.98 -14.34
N VAL A 137 22.14 -1.83 -13.89
CA VAL A 137 23.14 -1.04 -14.65
C VAL A 137 24.41 -1.85 -14.84
N ASP A 138 24.98 -2.40 -13.78
CA ASP A 138 26.24 -3.15 -13.84
C ASP A 138 26.15 -4.42 -14.72
N GLU A 139 25.05 -5.15 -14.62
CA GLU A 139 24.88 -6.43 -15.30
C GLU A 139 24.37 -6.28 -16.76
N GLN A 140 23.57 -5.24 -17.06
CA GLN A 140 22.82 -5.15 -18.30
C GLN A 140 23.15 -3.91 -19.15
N LEU A 141 23.41 -2.75 -18.53
CA LEU A 141 23.61 -1.50 -19.22
C LEU A 141 25.09 -1.11 -19.36
N ALA A 142 25.96 -1.52 -18.44
CA ALA A 142 27.38 -1.15 -18.45
C ALA A 142 28.14 -1.48 -19.77
N PRO A 143 27.71 -2.47 -20.59
CA PRO A 143 28.27 -2.69 -21.92
C PRO A 143 27.58 -1.86 -23.02
N ALA A 144 26.48 -1.14 -22.71
CA ALA A 144 25.79 -0.35 -23.72
C ALA A 144 26.68 0.82 -24.19
N ALA A 145 26.69 1.08 -25.49
CA ALA A 145 27.50 2.13 -26.09
C ALA A 145 27.14 3.48 -25.50
N GLU A 146 28.14 4.37 -25.40
CA GLU A 146 28.06 5.73 -24.86
C GLU A 146 26.97 6.63 -25.51
N ASP A 147 26.27 6.17 -26.55
CA ASP A 147 25.27 6.91 -27.34
C ASP A 147 23.87 6.26 -27.31
N GLU A 148 23.57 5.34 -26.42
CA GLU A 148 22.24 4.71 -26.35
C GLU A 148 21.35 5.40 -25.30
N ASP A 149 20.15 5.84 -25.74
CA ASP A 149 19.11 6.34 -24.84
C ASP A 149 18.51 5.21 -24.01
N VAL A 150 18.30 5.45 -22.73
CA VAL A 150 17.71 4.49 -21.79
C VAL A 150 16.26 4.86 -21.48
N GLY A 151 15.32 3.98 -21.78
CA GLY A 151 13.92 4.15 -21.40
C GLY A 151 13.67 3.74 -19.95
N LEU A 152 13.35 4.70 -19.08
CA LEU A 152 12.95 4.41 -17.70
C LEU A 152 11.44 4.21 -17.60
N VAL A 153 11.01 3.04 -17.10
CA VAL A 153 9.61 2.71 -16.83
C VAL A 153 9.45 2.19 -15.40
N THR A 154 8.37 2.59 -14.75
CA THR A 154 8.08 2.11 -13.39
C THR A 154 6.58 1.87 -13.19
N THR A 155 6.24 1.23 -12.09
CA THR A 155 4.84 1.05 -11.68
C THR A 155 4.35 2.26 -10.88
N ALA A 156 3.03 2.43 -10.76
CA ALA A 156 2.42 3.53 -10.03
C ALA A 156 2.93 3.63 -8.57
N GLN A 157 3.27 2.49 -7.95
CA GLN A 157 3.75 2.43 -6.57
C GLN A 157 5.12 3.07 -6.35
N HIS A 158 5.88 3.30 -7.42
CA HIS A 158 7.22 3.92 -7.36
C HIS A 158 7.29 5.26 -8.10
N MET A 159 6.16 5.80 -8.56
CA MET A 159 6.12 7.07 -9.27
C MET A 159 6.66 8.25 -8.47
N ASN A 160 6.51 8.20 -7.14
CA ASN A 160 7.08 9.21 -6.24
C ASN A 160 8.61 9.26 -6.25
N LYS A 161 9.28 8.22 -6.78
CA LYS A 161 10.74 8.13 -6.91
C LYS A 161 11.23 8.29 -8.35
N PHE A 162 10.31 8.52 -9.30
CA PHE A 162 10.64 8.51 -10.73
C PHE A 162 11.72 9.53 -11.10
N ASP A 163 11.57 10.78 -10.66
CA ASP A 163 12.53 11.83 -10.94
C ASP A 163 13.90 11.57 -10.30
N GLU A 164 13.90 10.97 -9.11
CA GLU A 164 15.11 10.56 -8.41
C GLU A 164 15.84 9.42 -9.14
N MET A 165 15.08 8.42 -9.61
CA MET A 165 15.61 7.32 -10.42
C MET A 165 16.19 7.83 -11.74
N ARG A 166 15.51 8.77 -12.41
CA ARG A 166 16.00 9.40 -13.64
C ARG A 166 17.31 10.14 -13.39
N SER A 167 17.35 11.05 -12.41
CA SER A 167 18.55 11.81 -12.06
C SER A 167 19.71 10.89 -11.70
N TRP A 168 19.45 9.78 -11.00
CA TRP A 168 20.46 8.80 -10.65
C TRP A 168 21.10 8.12 -11.88
N LEU A 169 20.33 7.86 -12.95
CA LEU A 169 20.84 7.36 -14.23
C LEU A 169 21.62 8.43 -14.99
N GLU A 170 21.09 9.66 -15.05
CA GLU A 170 21.73 10.80 -15.72
C GLU A 170 23.10 11.12 -15.10
N GLU A 171 23.24 11.07 -13.77
CA GLU A 171 24.50 11.24 -13.05
C GLU A 171 25.55 10.17 -13.41
N ARG A 172 25.12 9.05 -13.94
CA ARG A 172 25.99 7.95 -14.42
C ARG A 172 26.27 8.01 -15.91
N GLY A 173 25.83 9.08 -16.58
CA GLY A 173 26.11 9.37 -17.98
C GLY A 173 25.10 8.78 -18.97
N TYR A 174 23.95 8.27 -18.49
CA TYR A 174 22.90 7.81 -19.40
C TYR A 174 21.99 8.97 -19.82
N THR A 175 21.53 8.96 -21.07
CA THR A 175 20.41 9.78 -21.54
C THR A 175 19.10 9.03 -21.28
N VAL A 176 18.16 9.62 -20.50
CA VAL A 176 16.93 8.97 -20.05
C VAL A 176 15.70 9.69 -20.57
#